data_3fe8dda9782360a4b7c2cf02f3b322e4
#
_entry.id   3fe8dda9782360a4b7c2cf02f3b322e4
#
_cell.length_a   1.000
_cell.length_b   1.000
_cell.length_c   1.000
_cell.angle_alpha   90.00
_cell.angle_beta   90.00
_cell.angle_gamma   90.00
#
_symmetry.space_group_name_H-M   'P 1'
#
loop_
_entity.id
_entity.type
_entity.pdbx_description
1 polymer ?
#
loop_
_entity_poly.entity_id
_entity_poly.type
_entity_poly.pdbx_seq_one_letter_code
_entity_poly.pdbx_strand_id
1 'polypeptide(L)'
;MFKNDCLKRCMVILLIFHACSIPIASAHEGHDHSHEAVITLGKKTVVHLQSILSTYQEVYHHLVKRDLNGITDLAQKLSDAAQQATKTEPDGAGRHMMEHVLADANDLKKAKSLQEAQKAFASVSDALLPFFKSWPNQLKRNELKMCQCKNDGHCWLQPQSCSSACPYSADQAKTCSDIEEIKQ
;
A
#
# COMPACT_ATOMS: atom_id res chain seq x y z
N MET A 1 -49.28 -11.50 -54.29
CA MET A 1 -48.60 -12.80 -54.42
C MET A 1 -47.10 -12.54 -54.43
N PHE A 2 -46.52 -12.24 -53.25
CA PHE A 2 -45.08 -12.24 -52.98
C PHE A 2 -44.90 -12.68 -51.49
N LYS A 3 -44.61 -13.94 -51.30
CA LYS A 3 -44.27 -14.57 -50.07
C LYS A 3 -42.83 -15.08 -50.15
N ASN A 4 -42.10 -14.91 -49.05
CA ASN A 4 -40.94 -15.70 -48.65
C ASN A 4 -39.59 -15.42 -49.30
N ASP A 5 -38.90 -14.34 -48.89
CA ASP A 5 -37.44 -14.30 -49.03
C ASP A 5 -36.72 -13.55 -47.88
N CYS A 6 -37.32 -13.47 -46.70
CA CYS A 6 -36.71 -12.76 -45.52
C CYS A 6 -36.20 -13.71 -44.44
N LEU A 7 -36.12 -15.03 -44.68
CA LEU A 7 -35.81 -15.99 -43.63
C LEU A 7 -34.48 -16.76 -43.80
N LYS A 8 -33.62 -16.36 -44.74
CA LYS A 8 -32.35 -17.06 -45.00
C LYS A 8 -31.07 -16.23 -44.82
N ARG A 9 -31.14 -15.04 -44.25
CA ARG A 9 -29.94 -14.20 -44.01
C ARG A 9 -29.61 -13.88 -42.56
N CYS A 10 -30.30 -14.48 -41.59
CA CYS A 10 -30.05 -14.26 -40.14
C CYS A 10 -29.33 -15.39 -39.43
N MET A 11 -28.64 -16.29 -40.11
CA MET A 11 -28.05 -17.48 -39.47
C MET A 11 -26.53 -17.65 -39.69
N VAL A 12 -25.77 -16.59 -39.88
CA VAL A 12 -24.30 -16.71 -40.06
C VAL A 12 -23.48 -15.71 -39.23
N ILE A 13 -24.07 -14.91 -38.37
CA ILE A 13 -23.27 -13.99 -37.49
C ILE A 13 -23.56 -14.28 -36.02
N LEU A 14 -23.26 -15.49 -35.56
CA LEU A 14 -23.31 -15.81 -34.12
C LEU A 14 -22.22 -16.77 -33.70
N LEU A 15 -21.02 -16.62 -34.22
CA LEU A 15 -19.89 -17.42 -33.80
C LEU A 15 -18.58 -16.64 -34.00
N ILE A 16 -18.33 -15.56 -33.30
CA ILE A 16 -16.98 -15.06 -33.00
C ILE A 16 -17.13 -13.90 -31.97
N PHE A 17 -17.36 -14.17 -30.72
CA PHE A 17 -16.98 -13.29 -29.61
C PHE A 17 -16.97 -14.11 -28.30
N HIS A 18 -16.22 -15.20 -28.30
CA HIS A 18 -15.63 -15.68 -27.05
C HIS A 18 -14.19 -15.18 -27.02
N ALA A 19 -14.03 -13.87 -27.00
CA ALA A 19 -12.75 -13.27 -26.62
C ALA A 19 -12.61 -13.42 -25.12
N CYS A 20 -11.72 -14.30 -24.78
CA CYS A 20 -11.06 -14.59 -23.55
C CYS A 20 -10.93 -13.34 -22.66
N SER A 21 -11.88 -13.12 -21.76
CA SER A 21 -11.66 -12.26 -20.61
C SER A 21 -10.74 -13.04 -19.67
N ILE A 22 -9.43 -12.89 -19.88
CA ILE A 22 -8.45 -13.30 -18.89
C ILE A 22 -8.65 -12.31 -17.74
N PRO A 23 -9.14 -12.71 -16.57
CA PRO A 23 -9.03 -11.87 -15.40
C PRO A 23 -7.51 -11.73 -15.13
N ILE A 24 -6.97 -10.54 -15.30
CA ILE A 24 -5.69 -10.20 -14.71
C ILE A 24 -5.99 -10.14 -13.22
N ALA A 25 -5.98 -11.29 -12.58
CA ALA A 25 -5.82 -11.38 -11.15
C ALA A 25 -4.42 -10.85 -10.88
N SER A 26 -4.31 -9.58 -10.53
CA SER A 26 -3.20 -9.09 -9.75
C SER A 26 -3.29 -9.81 -8.40
N ALA A 27 -2.81 -11.04 -8.37
CA ALA A 27 -2.48 -11.70 -7.14
C ALA A 27 -1.27 -10.94 -6.57
N HIS A 28 -1.55 -9.90 -5.80
CA HIS A 28 -0.64 -9.46 -4.78
C HIS A 28 -0.70 -10.59 -3.74
N GLU A 29 0.12 -11.61 -3.95
CA GLU A 29 0.34 -12.65 -2.94
C GLU A 29 0.86 -11.90 -1.73
N GLY A 30 0.01 -11.76 -0.72
CA GLY A 30 0.43 -11.31 0.58
C GLY A 30 1.48 -12.30 1.07
N HIS A 31 2.75 -11.91 0.98
CA HIS A 31 3.84 -12.69 1.53
C HIS A 31 3.62 -12.80 3.03
N ASP A 32 3.27 -14.01 3.48
CA ASP A 32 3.19 -14.33 4.91
C ASP A 32 4.63 -14.42 5.45
N HIS A 33 5.11 -13.32 6.01
CA HIS A 33 6.42 -13.21 6.64
C HIS A 33 6.46 -13.78 8.07
N SER A 34 5.44 -14.53 8.49
CA SER A 34 5.28 -15.02 9.87
C SER A 34 6.38 -16.00 10.33
N HIS A 35 7.21 -16.51 9.42
CA HIS A 35 8.30 -17.47 9.69
C HIS A 35 9.69 -16.98 9.27
N GLU A 36 9.84 -15.74 8.85
CA GLU A 36 11.15 -15.23 8.45
C GLU A 36 12.03 -14.93 9.68
N ALA A 37 13.32 -15.24 9.55
CA ALA A 37 14.31 -14.92 10.56
C ALA A 37 14.29 -13.41 10.86
N VAL A 38 14.48 -13.05 12.14
CA VAL A 38 14.55 -11.64 12.55
C VAL A 38 15.61 -10.91 11.72
N ILE A 39 15.16 -9.93 10.96
CA ILE A 39 16.04 -9.11 10.13
C ILE A 39 16.59 -7.96 10.98
N THR A 40 17.90 -7.77 10.93
CA THR A 40 18.56 -6.62 11.53
C THR A 40 19.20 -5.80 10.44
N LEU A 41 18.68 -4.60 10.22
CA LEU A 41 19.20 -3.68 9.21
C LEU A 41 20.53 -3.04 9.65
N GLY A 42 21.36 -2.72 8.67
CA GLY A 42 22.57 -1.95 8.86
C GLY A 42 22.27 -0.53 9.43
N LYS A 43 23.17 0.03 10.23
CA LYS A 43 22.97 1.35 10.86
C LYS A 43 22.62 2.46 9.86
N LYS A 44 23.20 2.44 8.66
CA LYS A 44 22.92 3.43 7.61
C LYS A 44 21.51 3.26 7.07
N THR A 45 21.09 2.02 6.85
CA THR A 45 19.75 1.67 6.37
C THR A 45 18.68 2.08 7.37
N VAL A 46 18.94 1.91 8.69
CA VAL A 46 18.03 2.38 9.75
C VAL A 46 17.80 3.89 9.69
N VAL A 47 18.82 4.68 9.36
CA VAL A 47 18.65 6.15 9.17
C VAL A 47 17.71 6.43 8.00
N HIS A 48 17.85 5.71 6.90
CA HIS A 48 16.95 5.87 5.76
C HIS A 48 15.53 5.37 6.08
N LEU A 49 15.38 4.28 6.83
CA LEU A 49 14.09 3.79 7.31
C LEU A 49 13.37 4.85 8.18
N GLN A 50 14.09 5.58 9.02
CA GLN A 50 13.52 6.69 9.78
C GLN A 50 13.03 7.83 8.87
N SER A 51 13.77 8.14 7.81
CA SER A 51 13.34 9.13 6.81
C SER A 51 12.11 8.66 6.05
N ILE A 52 12.05 7.37 5.68
CA ILE A 52 10.87 6.74 5.07
C ILE A 52 9.66 6.92 5.98
N LEU A 53 9.79 6.60 7.26
CA LEU A 53 8.68 6.72 8.23
C LEU A 53 8.22 8.15 8.43
N SER A 54 9.14 9.12 8.51
CA SER A 54 8.77 10.53 8.63
C SER A 54 7.92 10.97 7.43
N THR A 55 8.37 10.64 6.21
CA THR A 55 7.63 10.97 4.98
C THR A 55 6.31 10.20 4.88
N TYR A 56 6.30 8.92 5.27
CA TYR A 56 5.10 8.10 5.35
C TYR A 56 4.01 8.74 6.24
N GLN A 57 4.40 9.31 7.39
CA GLN A 57 3.47 10.00 8.27
C GLN A 57 2.92 11.29 7.65
N GLU A 58 3.73 12.02 6.89
CA GLU A 58 3.23 13.17 6.13
C GLU A 58 2.18 12.75 5.10
N VAL A 59 2.42 11.65 4.35
CA VAL A 59 1.43 11.08 3.42
C VAL A 59 0.16 10.68 4.18
N TYR A 60 0.28 10.00 5.32
CA TYR A 60 -0.85 9.66 6.17
C TYR A 60 -1.71 10.89 6.50
N HIS A 61 -1.11 11.99 6.91
CA HIS A 61 -1.84 13.22 7.22
C HIS A 61 -2.57 13.82 6.02
N HIS A 62 -1.99 13.75 4.83
CA HIS A 62 -2.65 14.17 3.59
C HIS A 62 -3.86 13.29 3.27
N LEU A 63 -3.72 11.96 3.38
CA LEU A 63 -4.81 11.03 3.11
C LEU A 63 -5.98 11.18 4.08
N VAL A 64 -5.69 11.36 5.37
CA VAL A 64 -6.73 11.62 6.39
C VAL A 64 -7.48 12.93 6.09
N LYS A 65 -6.79 13.96 5.62
CA LYS A 65 -7.40 15.22 5.19
C LYS A 65 -8.04 15.16 3.80
N ARG A 66 -7.90 14.01 3.08
CA ARG A 66 -8.34 13.83 1.69
C ARG A 66 -7.72 14.84 0.73
N ASP A 67 -6.53 15.29 1.02
CA ASP A 67 -5.79 16.27 0.24
C ASP A 67 -4.72 15.54 -0.60
N LEU A 68 -4.85 15.60 -1.93
CA LEU A 68 -3.87 15.03 -2.86
C LEU A 68 -2.70 15.96 -3.16
N ASN A 69 -2.81 17.24 -2.77
CA ASN A 69 -1.75 18.19 -3.04
C ASN A 69 -0.47 17.80 -2.31
N GLY A 70 0.62 17.68 -3.04
CA GLY A 70 1.93 17.32 -2.48
C GLY A 70 2.17 15.82 -2.28
N ILE A 71 1.15 14.95 -2.43
CA ILE A 71 1.35 13.49 -2.29
C ILE A 71 2.41 12.97 -3.27
N THR A 72 2.42 13.45 -4.52
CA THR A 72 3.43 13.04 -5.51
C THR A 72 4.84 13.40 -5.06
N ASP A 73 5.04 14.60 -4.50
CA ASP A 73 6.35 15.04 -4.00
C ASP A 73 6.78 14.26 -2.76
N LEU A 74 5.84 13.96 -1.86
CA LEU A 74 6.08 13.10 -0.70
C LEU A 74 6.41 11.66 -1.12
N ALA A 75 5.69 11.12 -2.08
CA ALA A 75 5.97 9.79 -2.64
C ALA A 75 7.33 9.73 -3.33
N GLN A 76 7.76 10.81 -3.99
CA GLN A 76 9.13 10.92 -4.53
C GLN A 76 10.17 10.88 -3.41
N LYS A 77 10.01 11.68 -2.33
CA LYS A 77 10.91 11.66 -1.18
C LYS A 77 10.99 10.28 -0.52
N LEU A 78 9.83 9.61 -0.39
CA LEU A 78 9.74 8.25 0.17
C LEU A 78 10.49 7.26 -0.72
N SER A 79 10.27 7.33 -2.04
CA SER A 79 10.98 6.51 -3.03
C SER A 79 12.51 6.75 -2.99
N ASP A 80 12.95 8.01 -2.92
CA ASP A 80 14.37 8.34 -2.85
C ASP A 80 15.02 7.77 -1.57
N ALA A 81 14.35 7.90 -0.42
CA ALA A 81 14.82 7.33 0.83
C ALA A 81 14.86 5.79 0.79
N ALA A 82 13.84 5.13 0.22
CA ALA A 82 13.82 3.69 0.04
C ALA A 82 14.93 3.23 -0.93
N GLN A 83 15.20 3.96 -1.99
CA GLN A 83 16.31 3.66 -2.91
C GLN A 83 17.67 3.76 -2.21
N GLN A 84 17.87 4.76 -1.34
CA GLN A 84 19.11 4.85 -0.56
C GLN A 84 19.21 3.70 0.47
N ALA A 85 18.10 3.32 1.11
CA ALA A 85 18.04 2.17 2.00
C ALA A 85 18.46 0.89 1.27
N THR A 86 17.91 0.63 0.09
CA THR A 86 18.27 -0.52 -0.76
C THR A 86 19.76 -0.54 -1.13
N LYS A 87 20.33 0.64 -1.47
CA LYS A 87 21.77 0.73 -1.82
C LYS A 87 22.70 0.52 -0.64
N THR A 88 22.26 0.86 0.57
CA THR A 88 23.12 0.78 1.78
C THR A 88 22.97 -0.54 2.51
N GLU A 89 21.90 -1.28 2.27
CA GLU A 89 21.68 -2.59 2.87
C GLU A 89 22.42 -3.67 2.07
N PRO A 90 23.17 -4.56 2.73
CA PRO A 90 23.75 -5.72 2.07
C PRO A 90 22.68 -6.63 1.45
N ASP A 91 23.08 -7.44 0.48
CA ASP A 91 22.17 -8.41 -0.13
C ASP A 91 21.59 -9.36 0.92
N GLY A 92 20.31 -9.63 0.80
CA GLY A 92 19.56 -10.48 1.72
C GLY A 92 18.14 -9.96 1.98
N ALA A 93 17.49 -10.53 2.99
CA ALA A 93 16.09 -10.25 3.28
C ALA A 93 15.82 -8.76 3.62
N GLY A 94 16.73 -8.10 4.34
CA GLY A 94 16.59 -6.67 4.65
C GLY A 94 16.55 -5.80 3.40
N ARG A 95 17.45 -6.06 2.44
CA ARG A 95 17.46 -5.35 1.17
C ARG A 95 16.19 -5.63 0.36
N HIS A 96 15.75 -6.87 0.29
CA HIS A 96 14.53 -7.27 -0.39
C HIS A 96 13.32 -6.51 0.16
N MET A 97 13.20 -6.36 1.48
CA MET A 97 12.14 -5.56 2.09
C MET A 97 12.22 -4.09 1.71
N MET A 98 13.42 -3.49 1.61
CA MET A 98 13.56 -2.11 1.13
C MET A 98 13.19 -1.96 -0.34
N GLU A 99 13.40 -2.99 -1.16
CA GLU A 99 12.95 -3.03 -2.56
C GLU A 99 11.42 -3.04 -2.67
N HIS A 100 10.71 -3.73 -1.79
CA HIS A 100 9.25 -3.66 -1.71
C HIS A 100 8.79 -2.23 -1.37
N VAL A 101 9.35 -1.63 -0.32
CA VAL A 101 9.02 -0.24 0.04
C VAL A 101 9.26 0.71 -1.13
N LEU A 102 10.36 0.53 -1.88
CA LEU A 102 10.68 1.33 -3.07
C LEU A 102 9.64 1.15 -4.19
N ALA A 103 9.25 -0.10 -4.47
CA ALA A 103 8.24 -0.39 -5.49
C ALA A 103 6.89 0.26 -5.16
N ASP A 104 6.42 0.09 -3.91
CA ASP A 104 5.14 0.63 -3.45
C ASP A 104 5.15 2.17 -3.39
N ALA A 105 6.27 2.79 -3.01
CA ALA A 105 6.45 4.24 -3.07
C ALA A 105 6.37 4.77 -4.51
N ASN A 106 6.91 4.03 -5.48
CA ASN A 106 6.81 4.39 -6.89
C ASN A 106 5.37 4.27 -7.42
N ASP A 107 4.57 3.36 -6.90
CA ASP A 107 3.16 3.26 -7.26
C ASP A 107 2.35 4.39 -6.61
N LEU A 108 2.65 4.74 -5.36
CA LEU A 108 2.06 5.92 -4.72
C LEU A 108 2.35 7.21 -5.50
N LYS A 109 3.55 7.37 -6.05
CA LYS A 109 3.92 8.51 -6.90
C LYS A 109 3.09 8.61 -8.18
N LYS A 110 2.61 7.49 -8.72
CA LYS A 110 1.80 7.42 -9.95
C LYS A 110 0.32 7.69 -9.70
N ALA A 111 -0.14 7.71 -8.45
CA ALA A 111 -1.54 7.85 -8.09
C ALA A 111 -2.11 9.19 -8.58
N LYS A 112 -3.26 9.13 -9.25
CA LYS A 112 -3.96 10.29 -9.84
C LYS A 112 -5.28 10.59 -9.13
N SER A 113 -5.71 9.72 -8.24
CA SER A 113 -6.93 9.85 -7.46
C SER A 113 -6.69 9.50 -6.01
N LEU A 114 -7.57 9.98 -5.12
CA LEU A 114 -7.50 9.65 -3.70
C LEU A 114 -7.57 8.13 -3.47
N GLN A 115 -8.41 7.44 -4.22
CA GLN A 115 -8.56 5.99 -4.10
C GLN A 115 -7.27 5.25 -4.52
N GLU A 116 -6.61 5.68 -5.60
CA GLU A 116 -5.33 5.12 -6.02
C GLU A 116 -4.24 5.39 -4.98
N ALA A 117 -4.19 6.61 -4.43
CA ALA A 117 -3.24 6.98 -3.40
C ALA A 117 -3.46 6.17 -2.10
N GLN A 118 -4.72 5.97 -1.69
CA GLN A 118 -5.08 5.14 -0.54
C GLN A 118 -4.66 3.68 -0.74
N LYS A 119 -4.91 3.11 -1.93
CA LYS A 119 -4.50 1.75 -2.26
C LYS A 119 -2.98 1.59 -2.23
N ALA A 120 -2.24 2.49 -2.88
CA ALA A 120 -0.78 2.45 -2.88
C ALA A 120 -0.20 2.67 -1.47
N PHE A 121 -0.80 3.54 -0.66
CA PHE A 121 -0.41 3.74 0.73
C PHE A 121 -0.64 2.49 1.60
N ALA A 122 -1.69 1.71 1.33
CA ALA A 122 -1.89 0.42 1.99
C ALA A 122 -0.73 -0.53 1.71
N SER A 123 -0.28 -0.65 0.47
CA SER A 123 0.88 -1.47 0.11
C SER A 123 2.16 -0.98 0.82
N VAL A 124 2.43 0.33 0.83
CA VAL A 124 3.56 0.90 1.60
C VAL A 124 3.44 0.56 3.09
N SER A 125 2.23 0.63 3.64
CA SER A 125 2.00 0.26 5.06
C SER A 125 2.34 -1.20 5.30
N ASP A 126 1.86 -2.11 4.45
CA ASP A 126 2.12 -3.54 4.56
C ASP A 126 3.62 -3.86 4.50
N ALA A 127 4.37 -3.17 3.64
CA ALA A 127 5.83 -3.32 3.56
C ALA A 127 6.58 -2.77 4.81
N LEU A 128 6.01 -1.80 5.54
CA LEU A 128 6.63 -1.22 6.74
C LEU A 128 6.24 -1.93 8.04
N LEU A 129 5.07 -2.58 8.10
CA LEU A 129 4.57 -3.23 9.30
C LEU A 129 5.49 -4.30 9.88
N PRO A 130 6.21 -5.14 9.10
CA PRO A 130 7.14 -6.12 9.63
C PRO A 130 8.24 -5.50 10.50
N PHE A 131 8.75 -4.31 10.14
CA PHE A 131 9.76 -3.60 10.92
C PHE A 131 9.24 -3.14 12.28
N PHE A 132 7.93 -2.99 12.41
CA PHE A 132 7.28 -2.62 13.67
C PHE A 132 6.87 -3.85 14.49
N LYS A 133 6.33 -4.89 13.85
CA LYS A 133 5.80 -6.08 14.54
C LYS A 133 6.86 -7.11 14.86
N SER A 134 7.59 -7.54 13.83
CA SER A 134 8.35 -8.79 13.86
C SER A 134 9.84 -8.56 14.12
N TRP A 135 10.36 -7.38 13.81
CA TRP A 135 11.78 -7.08 13.91
C TRP A 135 12.03 -5.97 14.92
N PRO A 136 12.21 -6.31 16.17
CA PRO A 136 12.39 -5.33 17.24
C PRO A 136 13.63 -4.46 17.02
N ASN A 137 13.58 -3.24 17.54
CA ASN A 137 14.68 -2.26 17.54
C ASN A 137 14.99 -1.60 16.19
N GLN A 138 14.24 -1.86 15.12
CA GLN A 138 14.41 -1.15 13.86
C GLN A 138 13.70 0.22 13.87
N LEU A 139 12.60 0.34 14.60
CA LEU A 139 11.80 1.55 14.72
C LEU A 139 11.69 2.00 16.16
N LYS A 140 11.56 3.31 16.38
CA LYS A 140 11.26 3.88 17.69
C LYS A 140 9.79 3.61 18.06
N ARG A 141 9.53 2.43 18.60
CA ARG A 141 8.18 1.95 18.93
C ARG A 141 7.40 2.88 19.87
N ASN A 142 8.10 3.55 20.80
CA ASN A 142 7.47 4.45 21.77
C ASN A 142 6.85 5.70 21.13
N GLU A 143 7.17 6.00 19.90
CA GLU A 143 6.66 7.17 19.18
C GLU A 143 5.52 6.81 18.21
N LEU A 144 5.32 5.50 17.96
CA LEU A 144 4.37 4.99 16.98
C LEU A 144 3.36 4.04 17.60
N LYS A 145 2.17 4.02 17.04
CA LYS A 145 1.15 2.98 17.25
C LYS A 145 0.70 2.38 15.93
N MET A 146 0.34 1.12 15.96
CA MET A 146 -0.28 0.44 14.85
C MET A 146 -1.79 0.48 15.02
N CYS A 147 -2.48 0.88 13.98
CA CYS A 147 -3.92 0.93 13.91
C CYS A 147 -4.43 0.02 12.81
N GLN A 148 -5.63 -0.50 12.98
CA GLN A 148 -6.31 -1.33 11.98
C GLN A 148 -7.72 -0.79 11.75
N CYS A 149 -8.12 -0.71 10.48
CA CYS A 149 -9.50 -0.46 10.10
C CYS A 149 -10.30 -1.75 10.27
N LYS A 150 -11.37 -1.73 11.07
CA LYS A 150 -12.19 -2.93 11.35
C LYS A 150 -12.97 -3.43 10.14
N ASN A 151 -13.27 -2.53 9.19
CA ASN A 151 -14.13 -2.86 8.05
C ASN A 151 -13.39 -3.56 6.92
N ASP A 152 -12.14 -3.19 6.65
CA ASP A 152 -11.33 -3.71 5.54
C ASP A 152 -10.05 -4.41 5.99
N GLY A 153 -9.72 -4.33 7.28
CA GLY A 153 -8.57 -4.99 7.87
C GLY A 153 -7.22 -4.34 7.57
N HIS A 154 -7.18 -3.26 6.78
CA HIS A 154 -5.93 -2.56 6.50
C HIS A 154 -5.31 -1.96 7.76
N CYS A 155 -4.02 -2.19 7.92
CA CYS A 155 -3.24 -1.64 9.02
C CYS A 155 -2.37 -0.47 8.58
N TRP A 156 -2.04 0.42 9.52
CA TRP A 156 -1.07 1.51 9.31
C TRP A 156 -0.35 1.89 10.59
N LEU A 157 0.73 2.63 10.43
CA LEU A 157 1.48 3.22 11.53
C LEU A 157 1.17 4.70 11.64
N GLN A 158 0.97 5.20 12.86
CA GLN A 158 0.79 6.62 13.11
C GLN A 158 1.47 7.05 14.41
N PRO A 159 1.74 8.35 14.61
CA PRO A 159 2.27 8.85 15.87
C PRO A 159 1.34 8.54 17.05
N GLN A 160 1.90 8.20 18.20
CA GLN A 160 1.16 7.95 19.44
C GLN A 160 0.27 9.14 19.83
N SER A 161 0.77 10.37 19.61
CA SER A 161 0.08 11.61 19.93
C SER A 161 -1.13 11.94 19.05
N CYS A 162 -1.26 11.29 17.89
CA CYS A 162 -2.36 11.57 16.96
C CYS A 162 -3.63 10.82 17.38
N SER A 163 -4.80 11.48 17.24
CA SER A 163 -6.08 10.80 17.27
C SER A 163 -6.17 9.81 16.12
N SER A 164 -6.70 8.61 16.36
CA SER A 164 -6.81 7.60 15.34
C SER A 164 -7.82 8.04 14.26
N ALA A 165 -7.36 8.12 13.02
CA ALA A 165 -8.17 8.40 11.86
C ALA A 165 -7.76 7.45 10.73
N CYS A 166 -8.72 6.82 10.05
CA CYS A 166 -8.46 5.86 9.00
C CYS A 166 -8.05 6.58 7.71
N PRO A 167 -6.84 6.35 7.16
CA PRO A 167 -6.43 6.96 5.91
C PRO A 167 -7.16 6.38 4.70
N TYR A 168 -7.83 5.24 4.85
CA TYR A 168 -8.53 4.52 3.78
C TYR A 168 -10.01 4.82 3.72
N SER A 169 -10.59 5.47 4.74
CA SER A 169 -12.03 5.73 4.78
C SER A 169 -12.46 6.76 3.74
N ALA A 170 -13.51 6.45 3.00
CA ALA A 170 -14.20 7.39 2.14
C ALA A 170 -14.98 8.45 2.95
N ASP A 171 -15.34 8.15 4.18
CA ASP A 171 -16.16 8.98 5.06
C ASP A 171 -15.33 9.47 6.26
N GLN A 172 -15.15 10.78 6.38
CA GLN A 172 -14.48 11.39 7.53
C GLN A 172 -15.23 11.14 8.86
N ALA A 173 -16.53 10.82 8.79
CA ALA A 173 -17.36 10.54 9.96
C ALA A 173 -17.14 9.12 10.52
N LYS A 174 -16.50 8.21 9.79
CA LYS A 174 -16.09 6.90 10.31
C LYS A 174 -14.83 7.02 11.14
N THR A 175 -14.98 7.73 12.24
CA THR A 175 -13.92 7.96 13.23
C THR A 175 -13.87 6.82 14.22
N CYS A 176 -12.75 6.65 14.85
CA CYS A 176 -12.43 5.93 16.10
C CYS A 176 -13.19 4.64 16.49
N SER A 177 -14.50 4.50 16.26
CA SER A 177 -15.25 3.28 16.58
C SER A 177 -14.89 2.09 15.67
N ASP A 178 -14.39 2.39 14.46
CA ASP A 178 -14.01 1.40 13.45
C ASP A 178 -12.50 1.18 13.38
N ILE A 179 -11.74 1.76 14.31
CA ILE A 179 -10.27 1.66 14.39
C ILE A 179 -9.91 0.92 15.68
N GLU A 180 -9.06 -0.07 15.54
CA GLU A 180 -8.46 -0.78 16.65
C GLU A 180 -6.98 -0.45 16.76
N GLU A 181 -6.55 -0.04 17.97
CA GLU A 181 -5.13 0.04 18.30
C GLU A 181 -4.63 -1.36 18.64
N ILE A 182 -3.73 -1.90 17.81
CA ILE A 182 -3.13 -3.21 18.09
C ILE A 182 -2.05 -3.02 19.14
N LYS A 183 -2.37 -3.41 20.36
CA LYS A 183 -1.41 -3.48 21.46
C LYS A 183 -0.47 -4.66 21.23
N GLN A 184 0.81 -4.42 21.35
CA GLN A 184 1.86 -5.45 21.32
C GLN A 184 2.17 -5.96 22.70
#